data_1aaf096a6e80d8aa0910bded6e746a7a
#
_entry.id   1aaf096a6e80d8aa0910bded6e746a7a
#
_cell.length_a   1.000
_cell.length_b   1.000
_cell.length_c   1.000
_cell.angle_alpha   90.00
_cell.angle_beta   90.00
_cell.angle_gamma   90.00
#
_symmetry.space_group_name_H-M   'P 1'
#
loop_
_entity.id
_entity.type
_entity.pdbx_description
1 polymer ?
#
loop_
_entity_poly.entity_id
_entity_poly.type
_entity_poly.pdbx_seq_one_letter_code
_entity_poly.pdbx_strand_id
1 'polypeptide(L)'
;VCTASNADFDGDQMAVHLPLSVEAQAECRFLLLSPNNLLKPSDGGPVAVPSQDMVLGIYYLTQERPGAVGEGKFFKNVNEAILAYENGACTLHSRIRVRITKKNAEGEDVTGIVESTLGRFLFNEILPQDLGYVDRTKPENFLLPEVDFHVGKKQLKQILEKVINTHGASVTAEVLDLIKSTGYKYSTRAAMTVSISDMTVPEQKQEMLDAAQATVDKIAQNFRRGLI
;
A
#
# COMPACT_ATOMS: atom_id res chain seq x y z
N VAL A 1 7.04 10.26 14.43
CA VAL A 1 7.23 11.49 15.23
C VAL A 1 6.08 12.48 15.00
N CYS A 2 5.77 12.82 13.75
CA CYS A 2 4.69 13.78 13.43
C CYS A 2 3.33 13.33 13.98
N THR A 3 2.94 12.05 13.77
CA THR A 3 1.64 11.53 14.24
C THR A 3 1.53 11.55 15.77
N ALA A 4 2.59 11.13 16.48
CA ALA A 4 2.60 11.08 17.94
C ALA A 4 2.57 12.46 18.57
N SER A 5 3.20 13.45 17.95
CA SER A 5 3.30 14.84 18.43
C SER A 5 2.25 15.76 17.81
N ASN A 6 1.40 15.22 16.91
CA ASN A 6 0.47 16.00 16.09
C ASN A 6 1.16 17.21 15.42
N ALA A 7 2.37 17.00 14.90
CA ALA A 7 3.21 18.05 14.34
C ALA A 7 2.99 18.19 12.83
N ASP A 8 3.03 19.43 12.37
CA ASP A 8 2.96 19.83 10.97
C ASP A 8 4.25 20.60 10.58
N PHE A 9 4.44 20.91 9.31
CA PHE A 9 5.61 21.63 8.80
C PHE A 9 5.30 23.09 8.44
N ASP A 10 4.34 23.69 9.12
CA ASP A 10 3.90 25.08 8.93
C ASP A 10 4.52 26.07 9.93
N GLY A 11 5.49 25.63 10.75
CA GLY A 11 6.17 26.45 11.74
C GLY A 11 6.02 25.95 13.18
N ASP A 12 5.54 24.73 13.36
CA ASP A 12 5.43 24.10 14.69
C ASP A 12 6.76 24.01 15.41
N GLN A 13 6.74 24.30 16.70
CA GLN A 13 7.89 24.13 17.60
C GLN A 13 7.79 22.78 18.31
N MET A 14 8.90 22.05 18.36
CA MET A 14 9.02 20.78 19.06
C MET A 14 10.24 20.79 19.98
N ALA A 15 10.08 20.23 21.19
CA ALA A 15 11.19 20.05 22.13
C ALA A 15 11.93 18.73 21.80
N VAL A 16 13.27 18.81 21.94
CA VAL A 16 14.14 17.62 21.86
C VAL A 16 14.74 17.41 23.26
N HIS A 17 14.54 16.21 23.82
CA HIS A 17 15.09 15.80 25.08
C HIS A 17 16.15 14.72 24.91
N LEU A 18 17.33 14.92 25.49
CA LEU A 18 18.39 13.92 25.56
C LEU A 18 18.33 13.23 26.93
N PRO A 19 18.06 11.91 27.02
CA PRO A 19 18.03 11.18 28.27
C PRO A 19 19.46 11.06 28.85
N LEU A 20 19.63 11.47 30.12
CA LEU A 20 20.95 11.53 30.77
C LEU A 20 21.25 10.31 31.64
N SER A 21 20.24 9.68 32.28
CA SER A 21 20.45 8.51 33.12
C SER A 21 20.39 7.20 32.28
N VAL A 22 21.05 6.17 32.80
CA VAL A 22 21.06 4.83 32.14
C VAL A 22 19.66 4.24 32.08
N GLU A 23 18.86 4.44 33.11
CA GLU A 23 17.47 3.98 33.19
C GLU A 23 16.61 4.67 32.13
N ALA A 24 16.70 6.00 32.02
CA ALA A 24 15.97 6.75 30.99
C ALA A 24 16.41 6.35 29.56
N GLN A 25 17.70 6.10 29.34
CA GLN A 25 18.20 5.60 28.06
C GLN A 25 17.66 4.20 27.73
N ALA A 26 17.55 3.32 28.73
CA ALA A 26 16.96 1.99 28.56
C ALA A 26 15.48 2.09 28.20
N GLU A 27 14.70 2.91 28.91
CA GLU A 27 13.28 3.16 28.58
C GLU A 27 13.11 3.68 27.15
N CYS A 28 13.93 4.64 26.73
CA CYS A 28 13.90 5.16 25.36
C CYS A 28 14.14 4.07 24.31
N ARG A 29 15.06 3.15 24.57
CA ARG A 29 15.36 2.05 23.66
C ARG A 29 14.25 1.01 23.60
N PHE A 30 13.65 0.67 24.73
CA PHE A 30 12.64 -0.38 24.77
C PHE A 30 11.23 0.10 24.44
N LEU A 31 10.88 1.34 24.79
CA LEU A 31 9.51 1.85 24.67
C LEU A 31 9.34 2.87 23.51
N LEU A 32 10.36 3.68 23.22
CA LEU A 32 10.22 4.80 22.26
C LEU A 32 10.85 4.50 20.89
N LEU A 33 11.77 3.56 20.81
CA LEU A 33 12.41 3.25 19.53
C LEU A 33 11.38 2.73 18.53
N SER A 34 11.36 3.33 17.34
CA SER A 34 10.33 3.09 16.31
C SER A 34 10.06 1.61 15.99
N PRO A 35 11.08 0.73 15.80
CA PRO A 35 10.83 -0.70 15.56
C PRO A 35 10.11 -1.42 16.70
N ASN A 36 10.23 -0.91 17.94
CA ASN A 36 9.60 -1.51 19.12
C ASN A 36 8.22 -0.89 19.44
N ASN A 37 7.83 0.17 18.72
CA ASN A 37 6.59 0.91 18.96
C ASN A 37 5.77 1.05 17.67
N LEU A 38 5.38 -0.09 17.10
CA LEU A 38 4.65 -0.17 15.83
C LEU A 38 3.13 -0.12 15.99
N LEU A 39 2.61 -0.24 17.22
CA LEU A 39 1.16 -0.24 17.49
C LEU A 39 0.74 1.04 18.20
N LYS A 40 -0.40 1.57 17.81
CA LYS A 40 -1.03 2.71 18.49
C LYS A 40 -1.63 2.27 19.82
N PRO A 41 -1.42 3.03 20.89
CA PRO A 41 -2.05 2.71 22.19
C PRO A 41 -3.57 2.95 22.18
N SER A 42 -4.11 3.73 21.24
CA SER A 42 -5.53 4.06 21.16
C SER A 42 -6.41 2.95 20.61
N ASP A 43 -5.97 2.28 19.56
CA ASP A 43 -6.77 1.30 18.81
C ASP A 43 -6.03 0.00 18.50
N GLY A 44 -4.77 -0.12 18.95
CA GLY A 44 -3.92 -1.28 18.63
C GLY A 44 -3.56 -1.41 17.14
N GLY A 45 -3.94 -0.45 16.31
CA GLY A 45 -3.59 -0.45 14.89
C GLY A 45 -2.14 -0.04 14.64
N PRO A 46 -1.58 -0.36 13.45
CA PRO A 46 -0.20 0.03 13.12
C PRO A 46 -0.05 1.56 13.07
N VAL A 47 1.03 2.07 13.70
CA VAL A 47 1.44 3.49 13.65
C VAL A 47 2.15 3.80 12.34
N ALA A 48 3.12 2.96 11.99
CA ALA A 48 3.88 3.10 10.75
C ALA A 48 3.09 2.45 9.60
N VAL A 49 2.56 3.27 8.70
CA VAL A 49 1.81 2.83 7.53
C VAL A 49 2.38 3.53 6.30
N PRO A 50 2.60 2.81 5.19
CA PRO A 50 3.01 3.43 3.94
C PRO A 50 2.05 4.54 3.50
N SER A 51 2.60 5.61 2.93
CA SER A 51 1.84 6.78 2.50
C SER A 51 2.32 7.29 1.14
N GLN A 52 1.57 8.18 0.53
CA GLN A 52 1.92 8.90 -0.70
C GLN A 52 2.51 7.98 -1.79
N ASP A 53 3.72 8.23 -2.26
CA ASP A 53 4.37 7.51 -3.36
C ASP A 53 4.62 6.03 -3.07
N MET A 54 4.77 5.64 -1.80
CA MET A 54 4.87 4.23 -1.43
C MET A 54 3.57 3.48 -1.76
N VAL A 55 2.42 4.09 -1.41
CA VAL A 55 1.10 3.53 -1.75
C VAL A 55 0.87 3.54 -3.25
N LEU A 56 1.22 4.65 -3.92
CA LEU A 56 1.07 4.80 -5.36
C LEU A 56 1.86 3.74 -6.13
N GLY A 57 3.09 3.46 -5.72
CA GLY A 57 3.93 2.43 -6.34
C GLY A 57 3.36 1.02 -6.18
N ILE A 58 2.86 0.66 -4.99
CA ILE A 58 2.23 -0.65 -4.76
C ILE A 58 0.88 -0.75 -5.48
N TYR A 59 0.09 0.34 -5.48
CA TYR A 59 -1.15 0.42 -6.26
C TYR A 59 -0.89 0.12 -7.73
N TYR A 60 0.08 0.81 -8.34
CA TYR A 60 0.49 0.58 -9.72
C TYR A 60 0.98 -0.87 -9.93
N LEU A 61 1.83 -1.38 -9.05
CA LEU A 61 2.40 -2.72 -9.15
C LEU A 61 1.33 -3.82 -9.14
N THR A 62 0.29 -3.67 -8.30
CA THR A 62 -0.75 -4.69 -8.10
C THR A 62 -1.97 -4.53 -9.01
N GLN A 63 -1.98 -3.50 -9.86
CA GLN A 63 -3.03 -3.27 -10.84
C GLN A 63 -3.07 -4.38 -11.89
N GLU A 64 -4.25 -4.77 -12.31
CA GLU A 64 -4.48 -5.68 -13.44
C GLU A 64 -5.09 -4.90 -14.61
N ARG A 65 -4.62 -5.18 -15.83
CA ARG A 65 -5.15 -4.58 -17.06
C ARG A 65 -5.49 -5.68 -18.05
N PRO A 66 -6.76 -6.02 -18.22
CA PRO A 66 -7.20 -6.97 -19.26
C PRO A 66 -6.78 -6.50 -20.65
N GLY A 67 -6.38 -7.43 -21.52
CA GLY A 67 -5.90 -7.12 -22.85
C GLY A 67 -4.49 -6.56 -22.94
N ALA A 68 -3.74 -6.53 -21.83
CA ALA A 68 -2.35 -6.05 -21.84
C ALA A 68 -1.42 -7.04 -22.58
N VAL A 69 -0.32 -6.48 -23.13
CA VAL A 69 0.67 -7.28 -23.86
C VAL A 69 1.19 -8.43 -23.00
N GLY A 70 1.15 -9.65 -23.51
CA GLY A 70 1.63 -10.84 -22.83
C GLY A 70 0.60 -11.58 -21.98
N GLU A 71 -0.67 -11.17 -22.03
CA GLU A 71 -1.74 -11.87 -21.32
C GLU A 71 -1.82 -13.35 -21.75
N GLY A 72 -2.02 -14.23 -20.76
CA GLY A 72 -2.12 -15.66 -20.96
C GLY A 72 -0.80 -16.39 -21.22
N LYS A 73 0.34 -15.68 -21.35
CA LYS A 73 1.64 -16.32 -21.54
C LYS A 73 2.05 -17.17 -20.34
N PHE A 74 2.76 -18.25 -20.64
CA PHE A 74 3.30 -19.17 -19.66
C PHE A 74 4.80 -18.96 -19.49
N PHE A 75 5.25 -18.95 -18.22
CA PHE A 75 6.66 -18.82 -17.85
C PHE A 75 7.08 -19.95 -16.90
N LYS A 76 8.30 -20.41 -17.06
CA LYS A 76 8.89 -21.48 -16.26
C LYS A 76 9.06 -21.09 -14.78
N ASN A 77 9.35 -19.82 -14.53
CA ASN A 77 9.51 -19.24 -13.18
C ASN A 77 9.31 -17.71 -13.25
N VAL A 78 9.30 -17.07 -12.07
CA VAL A 78 9.14 -15.60 -11.96
C VAL A 78 10.30 -14.85 -12.64
N ASN A 79 11.54 -15.36 -12.56
CA ASN A 79 12.70 -14.70 -13.18
C ASN A 79 12.59 -14.65 -14.70
N GLU A 80 12.08 -15.71 -15.34
CA GLU A 80 11.80 -15.69 -16.78
C GLU A 80 10.74 -14.65 -17.15
N ALA A 81 9.70 -14.51 -16.32
CA ALA A 81 8.68 -13.49 -16.51
C ALA A 81 9.26 -12.07 -16.35
N ILE A 82 10.19 -11.85 -15.41
CA ILE A 82 10.91 -10.58 -15.26
C ILE A 82 11.74 -10.26 -16.53
N LEU A 83 12.48 -11.24 -17.06
CA LEU A 83 13.23 -11.06 -18.30
C LEU A 83 12.31 -10.76 -19.48
N ALA A 84 11.16 -11.42 -19.56
CA ALA A 84 10.16 -11.14 -20.57
C ALA A 84 9.57 -9.72 -20.45
N TYR A 85 9.39 -9.24 -19.23
CA TYR A 85 8.98 -7.86 -18.96
C TYR A 85 10.03 -6.86 -19.43
N GLU A 86 11.30 -7.08 -19.09
CA GLU A 86 12.40 -6.20 -19.51
C GLU A 86 12.57 -6.14 -21.04
N ASN A 87 12.25 -7.23 -21.74
CA ASN A 87 12.23 -7.31 -23.19
C ASN A 87 10.90 -6.83 -23.84
N GLY A 88 9.96 -6.31 -23.04
CA GLY A 88 8.68 -5.81 -23.53
C GLY A 88 7.70 -6.90 -24.01
N ALA A 89 7.98 -8.18 -23.72
CA ALA A 89 7.14 -9.30 -24.12
C ALA A 89 5.89 -9.48 -23.24
N CYS A 90 5.91 -8.92 -22.04
CA CYS A 90 4.74 -8.80 -21.14
C CYS A 90 4.82 -7.49 -20.34
N THR A 91 3.72 -7.13 -19.67
CA THR A 91 3.66 -5.98 -18.76
C THR A 91 3.54 -6.44 -17.31
N LEU A 92 3.75 -5.53 -16.35
CA LEU A 92 3.52 -5.81 -14.93
C LEU A 92 2.05 -6.15 -14.63
N HIS A 93 1.14 -5.67 -15.47
CA HIS A 93 -0.32 -5.71 -15.27
C HIS A 93 -1.00 -6.84 -16.04
N SER A 94 -0.25 -7.54 -16.92
CA SER A 94 -0.76 -8.66 -17.71
C SER A 94 -0.99 -9.87 -16.82
N ARG A 95 -2.13 -10.53 -16.96
CA ARG A 95 -2.38 -11.80 -16.31
C ARG A 95 -1.60 -12.90 -16.99
N ILE A 96 -0.66 -13.50 -16.29
CA ILE A 96 0.29 -14.51 -16.80
C ILE A 96 0.19 -15.79 -15.99
N ARG A 97 0.72 -16.88 -16.53
CA ARG A 97 0.81 -18.18 -15.87
C ARG A 97 2.26 -18.50 -15.56
N VAL A 98 2.54 -18.73 -14.29
CA VAL A 98 3.91 -19.01 -13.85
C VAL A 98 3.94 -20.34 -13.12
N ARG A 99 4.93 -21.17 -13.41
CA ARG A 99 5.20 -22.39 -12.66
C ARG A 99 5.91 -22.03 -11.36
N ILE A 100 5.26 -22.36 -10.25
CA ILE A 100 5.77 -22.13 -8.89
C ILE A 100 6.09 -23.49 -8.27
N THR A 101 7.21 -23.57 -7.58
CA THR A 101 7.59 -24.74 -6.77
C THR A 101 7.78 -24.28 -5.33
N LYS A 102 7.10 -24.91 -4.39
CA LYS A 102 7.26 -24.68 -2.95
C LYS A 102 7.46 -26.03 -2.25
N LYS A 103 8.23 -26.02 -1.16
CA LYS A 103 8.39 -27.20 -0.31
C LYS A 103 7.21 -27.34 0.64
N ASN A 104 6.64 -28.55 0.74
CA ASN A 104 5.62 -28.88 1.74
C ASN A 104 6.28 -29.07 3.13
N ALA A 105 5.46 -29.32 4.15
CA ALA A 105 5.94 -29.59 5.51
C ALA A 105 6.83 -30.84 5.62
N GLU A 106 6.73 -31.75 4.66
CA GLU A 106 7.51 -33.01 4.58
C GLU A 106 8.82 -32.84 3.80
N GLY A 107 9.08 -31.62 3.27
CA GLY A 107 10.28 -31.29 2.52
C GLY A 107 10.23 -31.67 1.03
N GLU A 108 9.08 -32.15 0.53
CA GLU A 108 8.89 -32.50 -0.87
C GLU A 108 8.53 -31.26 -1.71
N ASP A 109 9.02 -31.24 -2.94
CA ASP A 109 8.75 -30.16 -3.88
C ASP A 109 7.35 -30.30 -4.51
N VAL A 110 6.44 -29.41 -4.16
CA VAL A 110 5.13 -29.28 -4.80
C VAL A 110 5.22 -28.24 -5.90
N THR A 111 4.95 -28.66 -7.13
CA THR A 111 5.01 -27.79 -8.32
C THR A 111 3.64 -27.66 -8.97
N GLY A 112 3.26 -26.46 -9.35
CA GLY A 112 2.02 -26.18 -10.07
C GLY A 112 2.07 -24.88 -10.84
N ILE A 113 1.03 -24.63 -11.61
CA ILE A 113 0.87 -23.41 -12.41
C ILE A 113 -0.04 -22.47 -11.61
N VAL A 114 0.43 -21.26 -11.39
CA VAL A 114 -0.31 -20.20 -10.74
C VAL A 114 -0.55 -19.08 -11.73
N GLU A 115 -1.78 -18.59 -11.79
CA GLU A 115 -2.19 -17.48 -12.64
C GLU A 115 -2.37 -16.23 -11.80
N SER A 116 -1.59 -15.18 -12.13
CA SER A 116 -1.66 -13.85 -11.51
C SER A 116 -0.92 -12.83 -12.39
N THR A 117 -0.79 -11.59 -11.96
CA THR A 117 0.03 -10.60 -12.66
C THR A 117 1.48 -10.65 -12.19
N LEU A 118 2.44 -10.27 -13.07
CA LEU A 118 3.85 -10.21 -12.69
C LEU A 118 4.05 -9.28 -11.49
N GLY A 119 3.36 -8.14 -11.47
CA GLY A 119 3.44 -7.19 -10.36
C GLY A 119 3.00 -7.79 -9.02
N ARG A 120 1.94 -8.61 -9.00
CA ARG A 120 1.49 -9.31 -7.78
C ARG A 120 2.49 -10.38 -7.33
N PHE A 121 3.12 -11.11 -8.26
CA PHE A 121 4.19 -12.03 -7.91
C PHE A 121 5.34 -11.31 -7.20
N LEU A 122 5.80 -10.17 -7.76
CA LEU A 122 6.85 -9.35 -7.15
C LEU A 122 6.46 -8.77 -5.79
N PHE A 123 5.19 -8.40 -5.61
CA PHE A 123 4.71 -7.92 -4.32
C PHE A 123 4.63 -9.04 -3.27
N ASN A 124 4.20 -10.23 -3.67
CA ASN A 124 4.17 -11.38 -2.76
C ASN A 124 5.56 -11.88 -2.34
N GLU A 125 6.60 -11.60 -3.12
CA GLU A 125 7.98 -11.95 -2.79
C GLU A 125 8.49 -11.23 -1.53
N ILE A 126 8.00 -10.02 -1.27
CA ILE A 126 8.37 -9.21 -0.10
C ILE A 126 7.49 -9.45 1.12
N LEU A 127 6.44 -10.27 1.00
CA LEU A 127 5.48 -10.54 2.07
C LEU A 127 5.62 -11.96 2.60
N PRO A 128 5.47 -12.17 3.92
CA PRO A 128 5.26 -13.50 4.48
C PRO A 128 4.04 -14.17 3.81
N GLN A 129 4.16 -15.48 3.53
CA GLN A 129 3.15 -16.23 2.79
C GLN A 129 2.23 -17.07 3.70
N ASP A 130 1.99 -16.61 4.92
CA ASP A 130 1.17 -17.24 5.97
C ASP A 130 0.24 -16.22 6.68
N LEU A 131 -0.15 -15.17 5.96
CA LEU A 131 -0.99 -14.09 6.50
C LEU A 131 -2.48 -14.46 6.62
N GLY A 132 -2.90 -15.62 6.09
CA GLY A 132 -4.26 -16.11 6.18
C GLY A 132 -5.26 -15.39 5.26
N TYR A 133 -4.80 -14.88 4.12
CA TYR A 133 -5.69 -14.48 3.02
C TYR A 133 -6.09 -15.69 2.16
N VAL A 134 -5.24 -16.71 2.15
CA VAL A 134 -5.46 -17.95 1.42
C VAL A 134 -5.65 -19.09 2.43
N ASP A 135 -6.72 -19.85 2.27
CA ASP A 135 -6.98 -21.05 3.08
C ASP A 135 -6.00 -22.17 2.71
N ARG A 136 -4.91 -22.29 3.47
CA ARG A 136 -3.84 -23.28 3.28
C ARG A 136 -4.22 -24.70 3.72
N THR A 137 -5.40 -24.89 4.33
CA THR A 137 -5.88 -26.23 4.70
C THR A 137 -6.22 -27.05 3.46
N LYS A 138 -6.51 -26.37 2.34
CA LYS A 138 -6.79 -27.02 1.06
C LYS A 138 -5.51 -27.18 0.24
N PRO A 139 -5.15 -28.41 -0.20
CA PRO A 139 -3.94 -28.64 -0.96
C PRO A 139 -3.89 -27.86 -2.29
N GLU A 140 -5.06 -27.59 -2.88
CA GLU A 140 -5.21 -26.81 -4.12
C GLU A 140 -4.68 -25.37 -3.97
N ASN A 141 -4.77 -24.80 -2.77
CA ASN A 141 -4.40 -23.43 -2.47
C ASN A 141 -2.93 -23.28 -2.04
N PHE A 142 -2.20 -24.38 -1.91
CA PHE A 142 -0.84 -24.37 -1.34
C PHE A 142 0.13 -23.44 -2.10
N LEU A 143 0.02 -23.38 -3.42
CA LEU A 143 0.89 -22.58 -4.27
C LEU A 143 0.42 -21.16 -4.49
N LEU A 144 -0.85 -20.84 -4.19
CA LEU A 144 -1.41 -19.52 -4.44
C LEU A 144 -0.69 -18.43 -3.64
N PRO A 145 -0.52 -17.23 -4.22
CA PRO A 145 0.01 -16.08 -3.49
C PRO A 145 -1.00 -15.58 -2.45
N GLU A 146 -0.52 -15.04 -1.33
CA GLU A 146 -1.38 -14.44 -0.31
C GLU A 146 -2.17 -13.24 -0.84
N VAL A 147 -1.55 -12.43 -1.69
CA VAL A 147 -2.17 -11.23 -2.24
C VAL A 147 -2.35 -11.38 -3.75
N ASP A 148 -3.56 -11.72 -4.18
CA ASP A 148 -3.97 -11.72 -5.60
C ASP A 148 -5.10 -10.73 -5.87
N PHE A 149 -5.08 -9.59 -5.18
CA PHE A 149 -6.02 -8.49 -5.35
C PHE A 149 -5.29 -7.17 -5.49
N HIS A 150 -6.02 -6.15 -5.93
CA HIS A 150 -5.49 -4.80 -6.06
C HIS A 150 -5.30 -4.15 -4.68
N VAL A 151 -4.10 -3.63 -4.42
CA VAL A 151 -3.69 -3.15 -3.10
C VAL A 151 -3.64 -1.63 -3.08
N GLY A 152 -4.56 -1.03 -2.32
CA GLY A 152 -4.55 0.40 -1.97
C GLY A 152 -4.13 0.64 -0.53
N LYS A 153 -4.29 1.86 -0.05
CA LYS A 153 -3.89 2.28 1.31
C LYS A 153 -4.57 1.46 2.41
N LYS A 154 -5.87 1.16 2.25
CA LYS A 154 -6.65 0.38 3.22
C LYS A 154 -6.15 -1.07 3.30
N GLN A 155 -5.92 -1.69 2.16
CA GLN A 155 -5.42 -3.04 2.08
C GLN A 155 -4.00 -3.16 2.64
N LEU A 156 -3.12 -2.19 2.37
CA LEU A 156 -1.77 -2.14 2.96
C LEU A 156 -1.82 -2.08 4.49
N LYS A 157 -2.71 -1.26 5.07
CA LYS A 157 -2.90 -1.22 6.52
C LYS A 157 -3.32 -2.59 7.06
N GLN A 158 -4.27 -3.27 6.41
CA GLN A 158 -4.74 -4.60 6.81
C GLN A 158 -3.66 -5.68 6.67
N ILE A 159 -2.84 -5.62 5.62
CA ILE A 159 -1.71 -6.53 5.44
C ILE A 159 -0.72 -6.36 6.60
N LEU A 160 -0.34 -5.13 6.92
CA LEU A 160 0.60 -4.85 8.02
C LEU A 160 0.04 -5.25 9.39
N GLU A 161 -1.25 -5.05 9.62
CA GLU A 161 -1.92 -5.51 10.84
C GLU A 161 -1.85 -7.04 10.97
N LYS A 162 -2.03 -7.78 9.89
CA LYS A 162 -1.85 -9.22 9.88
C LYS A 162 -0.39 -9.63 10.09
N VAL A 163 0.56 -8.96 9.43
CA VAL A 163 1.99 -9.25 9.61
C VAL A 163 2.42 -9.07 11.06
N ILE A 164 2.04 -7.96 11.71
CA ILE A 164 2.43 -7.70 13.10
C ILE A 164 1.80 -8.70 14.07
N ASN A 165 0.55 -9.09 13.83
CA ASN A 165 -0.15 -10.05 14.67
C ASN A 165 0.38 -11.49 14.53
N THR A 166 0.91 -11.86 13.35
CA THR A 166 1.42 -13.20 13.06
C THR A 166 2.92 -13.33 13.39
N HIS A 167 3.72 -12.33 13.00
CA HIS A 167 5.18 -12.41 13.04
C HIS A 167 5.84 -11.46 14.05
N GLY A 168 5.08 -10.54 14.64
CA GLY A 168 5.58 -9.56 15.60
C GLY A 168 6.34 -8.40 14.98
N ALA A 169 6.94 -7.54 15.83
CA ALA A 169 7.46 -6.24 15.44
C ALA A 169 8.71 -6.31 14.53
N SER A 170 9.62 -7.26 14.78
CA SER A 170 10.89 -7.35 14.04
C SER A 170 10.67 -7.63 12.56
N VAL A 171 9.89 -8.67 12.25
CA VAL A 171 9.56 -9.03 10.85
C VAL A 171 8.72 -7.93 10.20
N THR A 172 7.84 -7.30 10.95
CA THR A 172 7.03 -6.18 10.43
C THR A 172 7.90 -5.00 10.03
N ALA A 173 8.96 -4.68 10.78
CA ALA A 173 9.89 -3.62 10.42
C ALA A 173 10.62 -3.91 9.11
N GLU A 174 11.06 -5.16 8.90
CA GLU A 174 11.67 -5.60 7.64
C GLU A 174 10.68 -5.51 6.46
N VAL A 175 9.46 -5.99 6.63
CA VAL A 175 8.40 -5.91 5.62
C VAL A 175 8.07 -4.45 5.28
N LEU A 176 8.01 -3.56 6.27
CA LEU A 176 7.81 -2.12 6.05
C LEU A 176 8.92 -1.50 5.20
N ASP A 177 10.18 -1.85 5.45
CA ASP A 177 11.32 -1.37 4.66
C ASP A 177 11.28 -1.91 3.22
N LEU A 178 10.89 -3.17 3.04
CA LEU A 178 10.70 -3.75 1.70
C LEU A 178 9.53 -3.10 0.94
N ILE A 179 8.41 -2.87 1.61
CA ILE A 179 7.26 -2.15 1.01
C ILE A 179 7.65 -0.72 0.64
N LYS A 180 8.38 -0.01 1.50
CA LYS A 180 8.88 1.33 1.24
C LYS A 180 9.77 1.36 -0.01
N SER A 181 10.79 0.52 -0.07
CA SER A 181 11.74 0.48 -1.19
C SER A 181 11.08 0.08 -2.50
N THR A 182 10.19 -0.92 -2.46
CA THR A 182 9.43 -1.39 -3.62
C THR A 182 8.43 -0.33 -4.08
N GLY A 183 7.72 0.32 -3.15
CA GLY A 183 6.78 1.39 -3.44
C GLY A 183 7.44 2.55 -4.19
N TYR A 184 8.54 3.07 -3.69
CA TYR A 184 9.28 4.15 -4.37
C TYR A 184 9.84 3.71 -5.72
N LYS A 185 10.40 2.48 -5.82
CA LYS A 185 10.90 1.95 -7.09
C LYS A 185 9.84 1.92 -8.18
N TYR A 186 8.65 1.43 -7.84
CA TYR A 186 7.58 1.30 -8.83
C TYR A 186 6.78 2.58 -9.04
N SER A 187 6.72 3.48 -8.07
CA SER A 187 6.21 4.85 -8.27
C SER A 187 7.06 5.61 -9.29
N THR A 188 8.39 5.53 -9.18
CA THR A 188 9.31 6.13 -10.15
C THR A 188 9.16 5.52 -11.55
N ARG A 189 9.02 4.19 -11.64
CA ARG A 189 8.82 3.50 -12.93
C ARG A 189 7.46 3.78 -13.55
N ALA A 190 6.43 3.96 -12.73
CA ALA A 190 5.09 4.31 -13.19
C ALA A 190 5.04 5.69 -13.85
N ALA A 191 5.91 6.62 -13.40
CA ALA A 191 6.00 7.99 -13.90
C ALA A 191 4.64 8.69 -13.96
N MET A 192 3.78 8.47 -12.96
CA MET A 192 2.46 9.08 -12.89
C MET A 192 2.59 10.58 -12.66
N THR A 193 1.89 11.35 -13.46
CA THR A 193 1.84 12.80 -13.35
C THR A 193 0.44 13.30 -13.68
N VAL A 194 0.18 14.57 -13.38
CA VAL A 194 -1.08 15.25 -13.65
C VAL A 194 -0.82 16.44 -14.56
N SER A 195 -1.53 16.51 -15.67
CA SER A 195 -1.51 17.63 -16.60
C SER A 195 -2.62 18.62 -16.25
N ILE A 196 -2.47 19.88 -16.67
CA ILE A 196 -3.55 20.87 -16.58
C ILE A 196 -4.78 20.40 -17.38
N SER A 197 -4.60 19.70 -18.49
CA SER A 197 -5.67 19.15 -19.32
C SER A 197 -6.46 18.02 -18.63
N ASP A 198 -5.90 17.39 -17.59
CA ASP A 198 -6.60 16.36 -16.81
C ASP A 198 -7.61 16.96 -15.81
N MET A 199 -7.56 18.28 -15.60
CA MET A 199 -8.49 19.02 -14.75
C MET A 199 -9.78 19.30 -15.52
N THR A 200 -10.70 18.35 -15.49
CA THR A 200 -12.00 18.52 -16.13
C THR A 200 -12.96 19.32 -15.24
N VAL A 201 -13.54 20.38 -15.80
CA VAL A 201 -14.55 21.16 -15.10
C VAL A 201 -15.92 20.48 -15.30
N PRO A 202 -16.67 20.14 -14.23
CA PRO A 202 -18.01 19.57 -14.36
C PRO A 202 -18.96 20.51 -15.13
N GLU A 203 -19.78 19.96 -16.01
CA GLU A 203 -20.75 20.74 -16.80
C GLU A 203 -21.76 21.49 -15.91
N GLN A 204 -22.12 20.88 -14.77
CA GLN A 204 -23.07 21.48 -13.81
C GLN A 204 -22.49 22.63 -12.99
N LYS A 205 -21.20 22.97 -13.12
CA LYS A 205 -20.54 23.99 -12.30
C LYS A 205 -21.31 25.32 -12.32
N GLN A 206 -21.69 25.81 -13.51
CA GLN A 206 -22.33 27.08 -13.64
C GLN A 206 -23.73 27.08 -13.01
N GLU A 207 -24.53 26.04 -13.23
CA GLU A 207 -25.84 25.88 -12.64
C GLU A 207 -25.80 25.85 -11.10
N MET A 208 -24.82 25.11 -10.52
CA MET A 208 -24.62 25.07 -9.07
C MET A 208 -24.23 26.44 -8.50
N LEU A 209 -23.37 27.18 -9.19
CA LEU A 209 -22.96 28.52 -8.78
C LEU A 209 -24.13 29.51 -8.83
N ASP A 210 -24.92 29.48 -9.88
CA ASP A 210 -26.08 30.38 -10.05
C ASP A 210 -27.14 30.08 -8.99
N ALA A 211 -27.42 28.82 -8.69
CA ALA A 211 -28.36 28.43 -7.63
C ALA A 211 -27.87 28.85 -6.24
N ALA A 212 -26.55 28.68 -5.96
CA ALA A 212 -25.96 29.14 -4.72
C ALA A 212 -26.01 30.68 -4.59
N GLN A 213 -25.69 31.41 -5.66
CA GLN A 213 -25.76 32.87 -5.69
C GLN A 213 -27.20 33.39 -5.45
N ALA A 214 -28.19 32.78 -6.10
CA ALA A 214 -29.59 33.14 -5.87
C ALA A 214 -30.01 32.95 -4.39
N THR A 215 -29.49 31.90 -3.75
CA THR A 215 -29.75 31.66 -2.32
C THR A 215 -29.08 32.72 -1.45
N VAL A 216 -27.82 33.08 -1.73
CA VAL A 216 -27.10 34.14 -1.02
C VAL A 216 -27.84 35.50 -1.18
N ASP A 217 -28.26 35.82 -2.37
CA ASP A 217 -28.97 37.09 -2.63
C ASP A 217 -30.30 37.16 -1.88
N LYS A 218 -31.04 36.06 -1.80
CA LYS A 218 -32.27 35.96 -1.01
C LYS A 218 -32.02 36.16 0.49
N ILE A 219 -30.95 35.51 1.03
CA ILE A 219 -30.57 35.67 2.43
C ILE A 219 -30.16 37.13 2.71
N ALA A 220 -29.32 37.71 1.85
CA ALA A 220 -28.90 39.11 1.97
C ALA A 220 -30.07 40.08 1.91
N GLN A 221 -31.08 39.83 1.05
CA GLN A 221 -32.29 40.65 1.00
C GLN A 221 -33.11 40.53 2.29
N ASN A 222 -33.25 39.32 2.86
CA ASN A 222 -33.96 39.13 4.11
C ASN A 222 -33.25 39.80 5.28
N PHE A 223 -31.91 39.72 5.33
CA PHE A 223 -31.10 40.43 6.31
C PHE A 223 -31.32 41.95 6.25
N ARG A 224 -31.26 42.53 5.04
CA ARG A 224 -31.53 44.00 4.87
C ARG A 224 -32.94 44.43 5.30
N ARG A 225 -33.91 43.50 5.27
CA ARG A 225 -35.28 43.72 5.72
C ARG A 225 -35.46 43.49 7.22
N GLY A 226 -34.42 43.06 7.96
CA GLY A 226 -34.48 42.75 9.38
C GLY A 226 -35.26 41.47 9.71
N LEU A 227 -35.38 40.54 8.75
CA LEU A 227 -36.08 39.27 8.94
C LEU A 227 -35.16 38.16 9.45
N ILE A 228 -33.87 38.39 9.40
CA ILE A 228 -32.79 37.50 9.90
C ILE A 228 -31.77 38.38 10.60
#